data_cba56ecf388509ec42f2293098c4ff17
#
_entry.id   cba56ecf388509ec42f2293098c4ff17
#
_cell.length_a   1.000
_cell.length_b   1.000
_cell.length_c   1.000
_cell.angle_alpha   90.00
_cell.angle_beta   90.00
_cell.angle_gamma   90.00
#
_symmetry.space_group_name_H-M   'P 1'
#
loop_
_entity.id
_entity.type
_entity.pdbx_description
1 polymer ?
#
loop_
_entity_poly.entity_id
_entity_poly.type
_entity_poly.pdbx_seq_one_letter_code
_entity_poly.pdbx_strand_id
1 'polypeptide(L)'
;MFKKIFIVFSFIGFLMANSPKVILITGTALGIGKSTAEYLIDKGHIVYGGDILIEENLYLNDIGGVALEMDVTNQEHVDSAIQQIINDHGRIDVLVNNAGLGVYGAIEEVTMEDAYYQYDVNLFGVARVTKSVLPYMREQKSGTIINISSVLGETYGPLAGWYLSTKHALEGWSDALRVELKEFDIDVVIVQPGAINTNFFNVSRSYLDKYKQDSDYVHLYGEPVADSDNSVLSNQSEPIVIAKVINKAINARNPKTRYAAGAYSKLGIFLRRIMTDKMFDRFILFIN
;
A
#
# COMPACT_ATOMS: atom_id res chain seq x y z
N MET A 1 15.95 46.24 13.53
CA MET A 1 14.68 45.86 12.88
C MET A 1 14.74 44.55 12.13
N PHE A 2 15.88 44.13 11.61
CA PHE A 2 16.05 42.88 10.84
C PHE A 2 15.96 41.54 11.63
N LYS A 3 16.29 41.53 12.93
CA LYS A 3 16.26 40.28 13.75
C LYS A 3 14.83 39.77 14.05
N LYS A 4 13.83 40.66 14.10
CA LYS A 4 12.43 40.23 14.37
C LYS A 4 11.75 39.61 13.14
N ILE A 5 12.16 39.99 11.91
CA ILE A 5 11.60 39.47 10.66
C ILE A 5 12.08 38.02 10.46
N PHE A 6 13.34 37.69 10.80
CA PHE A 6 13.87 36.34 10.66
C PHE A 6 13.18 35.30 11.59
N ILE A 7 12.81 35.73 12.81
CA ILE A 7 12.09 34.87 13.77
C ILE A 7 10.66 34.59 13.30
N VAL A 8 9.99 35.58 12.69
CA VAL A 8 8.62 35.40 12.16
C VAL A 8 8.61 34.44 10.97
N PHE A 9 9.57 34.53 10.05
CA PHE A 9 9.67 33.60 8.93
C PHE A 9 10.02 32.16 9.38
N SER A 10 10.88 32.00 10.40
CA SER A 10 11.21 30.70 10.96
C SER A 10 10.00 30.08 11.71
N PHE A 11 9.19 30.90 12.37
CA PHE A 11 7.99 30.44 13.07
C PHE A 11 6.84 30.08 12.12
N ILE A 12 6.66 30.84 11.03
CA ILE A 12 5.70 30.51 9.96
C ILE A 12 6.10 29.22 9.24
N GLY A 13 7.39 29.02 8.95
CA GLY A 13 7.90 27.78 8.35
C GLY A 13 7.73 26.56 9.25
N PHE A 14 7.84 26.73 10.57
CA PHE A 14 7.61 25.66 11.55
C PHE A 14 6.12 25.32 11.71
N LEU A 15 5.23 26.33 11.67
CA LEU A 15 3.77 26.15 11.71
C LEU A 15 3.25 25.46 10.43
N MET A 16 3.82 25.77 9.26
CA MET A 16 3.43 25.14 7.99
C MET A 16 3.88 23.67 7.88
N ALA A 17 5.00 23.31 8.51
CA ALA A 17 5.52 21.93 8.51
C ALA A 17 4.68 20.96 9.36
N ASN A 18 3.81 21.47 10.25
CA ASN A 18 3.00 20.65 11.19
C ASN A 18 1.48 20.85 11.02
N SER A 19 1.01 21.45 9.93
CA SER A 19 -0.45 21.58 9.72
C SER A 19 -1.09 20.20 9.47
N PRO A 20 -2.27 19.92 10.07
CA PRO A 20 -3.04 18.73 9.78
C PRO A 20 -3.25 18.55 8.27
N LYS A 21 -3.00 17.37 7.76
CA LYS A 21 -3.27 17.00 6.36
C LYS A 21 -4.57 16.21 6.27
N VAL A 22 -5.32 16.41 5.20
CA VAL A 22 -6.49 15.59 4.86
C VAL A 22 -6.02 14.39 4.05
N ILE A 23 -6.21 13.19 4.59
CA ILE A 23 -5.63 11.94 4.09
C ILE A 23 -6.73 10.94 3.82
N LEU A 24 -6.78 10.41 2.59
CA LEU A 24 -7.59 9.25 2.23
C LEU A 24 -6.69 8.00 2.24
N ILE A 25 -7.13 6.95 2.93
CA ILE A 25 -6.47 5.64 2.97
C ILE A 25 -7.48 4.60 2.53
N THR A 26 -7.13 3.73 1.59
CA THR A 26 -7.97 2.58 1.20
C THR A 26 -7.55 1.31 1.93
N GLY A 27 -8.52 0.46 2.32
CA GLY A 27 -8.26 -0.79 3.03
C GLY A 27 -7.88 -0.59 4.49
N THR A 28 -8.70 0.13 5.27
CA THR A 28 -8.38 0.56 6.64
C THR A 28 -9.00 -0.30 7.74
N ALA A 29 -9.85 -1.27 7.42
CA ALA A 29 -10.43 -2.15 8.44
C ALA A 29 -9.36 -2.98 9.17
N LEU A 30 -8.29 -3.39 8.48
CA LEU A 30 -7.30 -4.34 9.00
C LEU A 30 -5.86 -3.98 8.60
N GLY A 31 -4.89 -4.64 9.22
CA GLY A 31 -3.49 -4.72 8.79
C GLY A 31 -2.76 -3.38 8.65
N ILE A 32 -2.08 -3.19 7.52
CA ILE A 32 -1.25 -1.99 7.25
C ILE A 32 -2.14 -0.74 7.22
N GLY A 33 -3.31 -0.80 6.57
CA GLY A 33 -4.23 0.33 6.45
C GLY A 33 -4.72 0.80 7.81
N LYS A 34 -5.19 -0.13 8.66
CA LYS A 34 -5.61 0.16 10.04
C LYS A 34 -4.50 0.81 10.85
N SER A 35 -3.33 0.18 10.90
CA SER A 35 -2.19 0.70 11.67
C SER A 35 -1.71 2.07 11.14
N THR A 36 -1.85 2.32 9.83
CA THR A 36 -1.51 3.61 9.22
C THR A 36 -2.52 4.67 9.63
N ALA A 37 -3.81 4.37 9.59
CA ALA A 37 -4.87 5.28 9.98
C ALA A 37 -4.74 5.69 11.45
N GLU A 38 -4.63 4.71 12.36
CA GLU A 38 -4.42 4.93 13.79
C GLU A 38 -3.20 5.82 14.05
N TYR A 39 -2.07 5.50 13.40
CA TYR A 39 -0.83 6.24 13.58
C TYR A 39 -0.92 7.69 13.07
N LEU A 40 -1.56 7.93 11.92
CA LEU A 40 -1.67 9.26 11.35
C LEU A 40 -2.69 10.13 12.10
N ILE A 41 -3.76 9.55 12.65
CA ILE A 41 -4.69 10.23 13.58
C ILE A 41 -3.94 10.65 14.85
N ASP A 42 -3.12 9.77 15.45
CA ASP A 42 -2.28 10.11 16.62
C ASP A 42 -1.30 11.26 16.32
N LYS A 43 -0.88 11.43 15.06
CA LYS A 43 -0.04 12.55 14.62
C LYS A 43 -0.81 13.83 14.32
N GLY A 44 -2.13 13.84 14.55
CA GLY A 44 -2.99 15.01 14.38
C GLY A 44 -3.44 15.27 12.94
N HIS A 45 -3.36 14.27 12.07
CA HIS A 45 -3.90 14.37 10.71
C HIS A 45 -5.39 14.04 10.69
N ILE A 46 -6.11 14.55 9.68
CA ILE A 46 -7.51 14.24 9.40
C ILE A 46 -7.52 13.04 8.46
N VAL A 47 -8.02 11.89 8.93
CA VAL A 47 -7.95 10.63 8.19
C VAL A 47 -9.35 10.15 7.84
N TYR A 48 -9.55 9.90 6.56
CA TYR A 48 -10.68 9.19 5.98
C TYR A 48 -10.21 7.79 5.56
N GLY A 49 -10.84 6.78 6.10
CA GLY A 49 -10.51 5.39 5.80
C GLY A 49 -11.62 4.71 5.03
N GLY A 50 -11.34 4.30 3.79
CA GLY A 50 -12.27 3.54 2.95
C GLY A 50 -12.02 2.04 3.03
N ASP A 51 -13.07 1.26 3.26
CA ASP A 51 -13.00 -0.21 3.25
C ASP A 51 -14.34 -0.83 2.82
N ILE A 52 -14.29 -2.06 2.30
CA ILE A 52 -15.48 -2.87 2.03
C ILE A 52 -16.07 -3.47 3.31
N LEU A 53 -15.24 -3.66 4.34
CA LEU A 53 -15.63 -4.18 5.66
C LEU A 53 -16.01 -3.00 6.56
N ILE A 54 -17.15 -2.36 6.24
CA ILE A 54 -17.54 -1.12 6.93
C ILE A 54 -17.71 -1.29 8.44
N GLU A 55 -18.26 -2.42 8.90
CA GLU A 55 -18.47 -2.66 10.32
C GLU A 55 -17.15 -2.70 11.09
N GLU A 56 -16.14 -3.39 10.56
CA GLU A 56 -14.79 -3.43 11.12
C GLU A 56 -14.06 -2.09 11.00
N ASN A 57 -14.49 -1.23 10.06
CA ASN A 57 -13.89 0.07 9.81
C ASN A 57 -14.43 1.18 10.72
N LEU A 58 -15.60 0.98 11.36
CA LEU A 58 -16.25 1.97 12.23
C LEU A 58 -15.39 2.43 13.40
N TYR A 59 -14.37 1.64 13.82
CA TYR A 59 -13.42 2.06 14.88
C TYR A 59 -12.78 3.41 14.59
N LEU A 60 -12.65 3.81 13.31
CA LEU A 60 -12.08 5.11 12.95
C LEU A 60 -12.86 6.27 13.56
N ASN A 61 -14.18 6.16 13.61
CA ASN A 61 -15.04 7.21 14.15
C ASN A 61 -14.80 7.39 15.67
N ASP A 62 -14.47 6.30 16.38
CA ASP A 62 -14.20 6.34 17.82
C ASP A 62 -12.85 6.99 18.16
N ILE A 63 -11.91 6.97 17.21
CA ILE A 63 -10.54 7.53 17.41
C ILE A 63 -10.32 8.86 16.70
N GLY A 64 -11.37 9.46 16.14
CA GLY A 64 -11.31 10.80 15.51
C GLY A 64 -10.98 10.80 14.03
N GLY A 65 -11.09 9.66 13.35
CA GLY A 65 -11.11 9.55 11.89
C GLY A 65 -12.52 9.50 11.34
N VAL A 66 -12.67 9.18 10.05
CA VAL A 66 -13.96 8.99 9.38
C VAL A 66 -13.93 7.67 8.62
N ALA A 67 -14.86 6.76 8.95
CA ALA A 67 -15.04 5.52 8.23
C ALA A 67 -15.92 5.73 6.99
N LEU A 68 -15.46 5.25 5.83
CA LEU A 68 -16.20 5.27 4.57
C LEU A 68 -16.43 3.85 4.07
N GLU A 69 -17.64 3.54 3.63
CA GLU A 69 -17.88 2.34 2.83
C GLU A 69 -17.32 2.57 1.42
N MET A 70 -16.28 1.83 1.05
CA MET A 70 -15.58 2.08 -0.20
C MET A 70 -15.00 0.80 -0.79
N ASP A 71 -15.64 0.30 -1.84
CA ASP A 71 -15.08 -0.71 -2.72
C ASP A 71 -14.28 -0.02 -3.84
N VAL A 72 -12.97 -0.25 -3.89
CA VAL A 72 -12.09 0.34 -4.91
C VAL A 72 -12.38 -0.20 -6.33
N THR A 73 -13.12 -1.30 -6.46
CA THR A 73 -13.58 -1.83 -7.75
C THR A 73 -14.87 -1.16 -8.25
N ASN A 74 -15.56 -0.41 -7.39
CA ASN A 74 -16.80 0.29 -7.70
C ASN A 74 -16.56 1.81 -7.83
N GLN A 75 -16.78 2.36 -9.03
CA GLN A 75 -16.58 3.78 -9.31
C GLN A 75 -17.50 4.69 -8.47
N GLU A 76 -18.77 4.28 -8.26
CA GLU A 76 -19.73 5.08 -7.50
C GLU A 76 -19.34 5.20 -6.03
N HIS A 77 -18.84 4.11 -5.41
CA HIS A 77 -18.31 4.14 -4.05
C HIS A 77 -17.10 5.07 -3.95
N VAL A 78 -16.18 4.99 -4.91
CA VAL A 78 -14.99 5.85 -4.97
C VAL A 78 -15.37 7.33 -5.08
N ASP A 79 -16.27 7.67 -6.01
CA ASP A 79 -16.66 9.05 -6.24
C ASP A 79 -17.44 9.62 -5.04
N SER A 80 -18.32 8.83 -4.42
CA SER A 80 -19.05 9.23 -3.20
C SER A 80 -18.11 9.51 -2.05
N ALA A 81 -17.13 8.64 -1.80
CA ALA A 81 -16.13 8.82 -0.75
C ALA A 81 -15.30 10.10 -0.96
N ILE A 82 -14.81 10.32 -2.18
CA ILE A 82 -14.03 11.52 -2.51
C ILE A 82 -14.88 12.78 -2.40
N GLN A 83 -16.11 12.75 -2.90
CA GLN A 83 -17.01 13.90 -2.81
C GLN A 83 -17.32 14.29 -1.37
N GLN A 84 -17.48 13.32 -0.46
CA GLN A 84 -17.65 13.59 0.96
C GLN A 84 -16.44 14.34 1.52
N ILE A 85 -15.21 13.88 1.27
CA ILE A 85 -13.98 14.53 1.74
C ILE A 85 -13.88 15.97 1.20
N ILE A 86 -14.21 16.17 -0.08
CA ILE A 86 -14.18 17.48 -0.71
C ILE A 86 -15.26 18.42 -0.13
N ASN A 87 -16.45 17.91 0.16
CA ASN A 87 -17.50 18.70 0.82
C ASN A 87 -17.07 19.14 2.23
N ASP A 88 -16.37 18.27 2.96
CA ASP A 88 -15.95 18.53 4.34
C ASP A 88 -14.73 19.48 4.43
N HIS A 89 -13.78 19.36 3.50
CA HIS A 89 -12.48 20.03 3.62
C HIS A 89 -12.03 20.81 2.38
N GLY A 90 -12.69 20.66 1.23
CA GLY A 90 -12.32 21.30 -0.04
C GLY A 90 -11.00 20.79 -0.63
N ARG A 91 -10.38 19.77 -0.02
CA ARG A 91 -9.04 19.29 -0.40
C ARG A 91 -8.78 17.85 -0.01
N ILE A 92 -7.81 17.23 -0.70
CA ILE A 92 -7.16 15.97 -0.30
C ILE A 92 -5.65 16.16 -0.45
N ASP A 93 -4.92 16.10 0.66
CA ASP A 93 -3.46 16.32 0.65
C ASP A 93 -2.68 15.04 0.34
N VAL A 94 -3.21 13.91 0.82
CA VAL A 94 -2.54 12.61 0.68
C VAL A 94 -3.56 11.55 0.31
N LEU A 95 -3.19 10.74 -0.67
CA LEU A 95 -3.86 9.48 -1.00
C LEU A 95 -2.92 8.32 -0.66
N VAL A 96 -3.38 7.36 0.15
CA VAL A 96 -2.68 6.10 0.40
C VAL A 96 -3.49 4.97 -0.22
N ASN A 97 -3.06 4.50 -1.37
CA ASN A 97 -3.62 3.31 -2.03
C ASN A 97 -3.03 2.06 -1.35
N ASN A 98 -3.77 1.55 -0.35
CA ASN A 98 -3.35 0.40 0.44
C ASN A 98 -4.26 -0.82 0.24
N ALA A 99 -5.52 -0.66 -0.15
CA ALA A 99 -6.41 -1.78 -0.44
C ALA A 99 -5.75 -2.77 -1.42
N GLY A 100 -5.83 -4.05 -1.10
CA GLY A 100 -5.21 -5.09 -1.92
C GLY A 100 -5.43 -6.47 -1.33
N LEU A 101 -5.39 -7.47 -2.20
CA LEU A 101 -5.49 -8.87 -1.83
C LEU A 101 -4.42 -9.71 -2.57
N GLY A 102 -4.17 -10.91 -2.07
CA GLY A 102 -3.23 -11.84 -2.66
C GLY A 102 -3.91 -13.16 -3.02
N VAL A 103 -4.13 -13.39 -4.32
CA VAL A 103 -4.49 -14.70 -4.85
C VAL A 103 -3.21 -15.48 -5.10
N TYR A 104 -3.03 -16.55 -4.38
CA TYR A 104 -1.88 -17.44 -4.46
C TYR A 104 -2.30 -18.81 -4.96
N GLY A 105 -1.52 -19.36 -5.86
CA GLY A 105 -1.69 -20.67 -6.49
C GLY A 105 -0.76 -20.82 -7.69
N ALA A 106 -0.61 -22.04 -8.23
CA ALA A 106 0.14 -22.24 -9.46
C ALA A 106 -0.50 -21.44 -10.61
N ILE A 107 0.32 -20.82 -11.45
CA ILE A 107 -0.13 -19.83 -12.44
C ILE A 107 -1.23 -20.38 -13.34
N GLU A 108 -1.09 -21.63 -13.80
CA GLU A 108 -2.06 -22.27 -14.70
C GLU A 108 -3.33 -22.78 -14.00
N GLU A 109 -3.28 -22.95 -12.67
CA GLU A 109 -4.39 -23.48 -11.89
C GLU A 109 -5.30 -22.36 -11.34
N VAL A 110 -4.75 -21.15 -11.14
CA VAL A 110 -5.55 -19.99 -10.72
C VAL A 110 -6.54 -19.61 -11.82
N THR A 111 -7.82 -19.55 -11.47
CA THR A 111 -8.86 -19.19 -12.43
C THR A 111 -8.68 -17.76 -12.95
N MET A 112 -9.09 -17.52 -14.20
CA MET A 112 -9.04 -16.15 -14.75
C MET A 112 -9.95 -15.19 -14.00
N GLU A 113 -11.04 -15.66 -13.40
CA GLU A 113 -11.93 -14.87 -12.55
C GLU A 113 -11.18 -14.31 -11.32
N ASP A 114 -10.49 -15.19 -10.57
CA ASP A 114 -9.68 -14.78 -9.41
C ASP A 114 -8.51 -13.86 -9.83
N ALA A 115 -7.88 -14.15 -10.98
CA ALA A 115 -6.82 -13.31 -11.52
C ALA A 115 -7.33 -11.90 -11.89
N TYR A 116 -8.46 -11.80 -12.59
CA TYR A 116 -9.08 -10.51 -12.93
C TYR A 116 -9.53 -9.73 -11.71
N TYR A 117 -10.15 -10.40 -10.72
CA TYR A 117 -10.54 -9.76 -9.48
C TYR A 117 -9.33 -9.17 -8.74
N GLN A 118 -8.23 -9.91 -8.66
CA GLN A 118 -6.99 -9.42 -8.05
C GLN A 118 -6.42 -8.20 -8.79
N TYR A 119 -6.45 -8.20 -10.13
CA TYR A 119 -6.04 -7.05 -10.92
C TYR A 119 -6.96 -5.85 -10.73
N ASP A 120 -8.27 -6.11 -10.65
CA ASP A 120 -9.25 -5.02 -10.45
C ASP A 120 -9.04 -4.33 -9.10
N VAL A 121 -8.75 -5.06 -8.04
CA VAL A 121 -8.43 -4.47 -6.73
C VAL A 121 -7.03 -3.83 -6.73
N ASN A 122 -5.98 -4.60 -7.06
CA ASN A 122 -4.59 -4.23 -6.80
C ASN A 122 -4.02 -3.20 -7.78
N LEU A 123 -4.59 -3.06 -8.98
CA LEU A 123 -4.10 -2.15 -10.01
C LEU A 123 -5.20 -1.20 -10.52
N PHE A 124 -6.31 -1.72 -11.01
CA PHE A 124 -7.36 -0.86 -11.57
C PHE A 124 -8.08 -0.05 -10.48
N GLY A 125 -8.25 -0.62 -9.28
CA GLY A 125 -8.77 0.10 -8.11
C GLY A 125 -7.85 1.26 -7.70
N VAL A 126 -6.53 1.01 -7.65
CA VAL A 126 -5.55 2.08 -7.42
C VAL A 126 -5.66 3.18 -8.47
N ALA A 127 -5.77 2.80 -9.76
CA ALA A 127 -5.92 3.76 -10.84
C ALA A 127 -7.25 4.53 -10.73
N ARG A 128 -8.35 3.86 -10.39
CA ARG A 128 -9.69 4.45 -10.22
C ARG A 128 -9.69 5.51 -9.13
N VAL A 129 -9.23 5.17 -7.93
CA VAL A 129 -9.15 6.12 -6.79
C VAL A 129 -8.22 7.28 -7.14
N THR A 130 -7.06 6.99 -7.70
CA THR A 130 -6.08 8.04 -8.08
C THR A 130 -6.67 9.00 -9.10
N LYS A 131 -7.33 8.50 -10.16
CA LYS A 131 -7.96 9.34 -11.19
C LYS A 131 -9.04 10.25 -10.62
N SER A 132 -9.82 9.78 -9.65
CA SER A 132 -10.87 10.58 -9.01
C SER A 132 -10.30 11.64 -8.05
N VAL A 133 -9.12 11.43 -7.44
CA VAL A 133 -8.44 12.41 -6.56
C VAL A 133 -7.64 13.45 -7.36
N LEU A 134 -7.05 13.06 -8.47
CA LEU A 134 -6.10 13.91 -9.22
C LEU A 134 -6.62 15.29 -9.64
N PRO A 135 -7.87 15.49 -10.07
CA PRO A 135 -8.36 16.83 -10.42
C PRO A 135 -8.18 17.83 -9.27
N TYR A 136 -8.49 17.42 -8.05
CA TYR A 136 -8.37 18.25 -6.85
C TYR A 136 -6.91 18.54 -6.51
N MET A 137 -6.03 17.53 -6.53
CA MET A 137 -4.60 17.73 -6.26
C MET A 137 -3.94 18.63 -7.31
N ARG A 138 -4.33 18.53 -8.59
CA ARG A 138 -3.82 19.42 -9.65
C ARG A 138 -4.27 20.87 -9.47
N GLU A 139 -5.52 21.09 -9.06
CA GLU A 139 -6.03 22.42 -8.75
C GLU A 139 -5.31 23.02 -7.53
N GLN A 140 -5.04 22.20 -6.50
CA GLN A 140 -4.25 22.56 -5.32
C GLN A 140 -2.78 22.86 -5.66
N LYS A 141 -2.25 22.35 -6.79
CA LYS A 141 -0.82 22.32 -7.14
C LYS A 141 0.02 21.72 -6.02
N SER A 142 -0.52 20.72 -5.37
CA SER A 142 0.16 19.97 -4.30
C SER A 142 -0.57 18.67 -4.01
N GLY A 143 0.17 17.64 -3.65
CA GLY A 143 -0.40 16.36 -3.25
C GLY A 143 0.68 15.31 -3.05
N THR A 144 0.33 14.26 -2.33
CA THR A 144 1.20 13.08 -2.21
C THR A 144 0.37 11.82 -2.42
N ILE A 145 0.74 11.02 -3.41
CA ILE A 145 0.14 9.71 -3.67
C ILE A 145 1.11 8.64 -3.20
N ILE A 146 0.66 7.77 -2.30
CA ILE A 146 1.45 6.67 -1.77
C ILE A 146 0.82 5.36 -2.20
N ASN A 147 1.52 4.59 -3.01
CA ASN A 147 1.08 3.29 -3.47
C ASN A 147 1.76 2.17 -2.67
N ILE A 148 0.97 1.32 -2.02
CA ILE A 148 1.49 0.16 -1.28
C ILE A 148 1.72 -0.98 -2.26
N SER A 149 2.97 -1.12 -2.69
CA SER A 149 3.46 -2.22 -3.49
C SER A 149 3.81 -3.43 -2.60
N SER A 150 4.91 -4.07 -2.86
CA SER A 150 5.47 -5.20 -2.10
C SER A 150 6.94 -5.37 -2.44
N VAL A 151 7.70 -6.10 -1.63
CA VAL A 151 8.97 -6.68 -2.07
C VAL A 151 8.79 -7.53 -3.33
N LEU A 152 7.63 -8.18 -3.48
CA LEU A 152 7.22 -8.93 -4.67
C LEU A 152 6.88 -8.04 -5.90
N GLY A 153 6.95 -6.74 -5.78
CA GLY A 153 6.94 -5.81 -6.92
C GLY A 153 8.28 -5.71 -7.66
N GLU A 154 9.37 -6.17 -7.04
CA GLU A 154 10.72 -6.24 -7.65
C GLU A 154 11.33 -7.65 -7.60
N THR A 155 10.73 -8.60 -6.87
CA THR A 155 11.19 -9.98 -6.73
C THR A 155 10.12 -10.96 -7.20
N TYR A 156 10.40 -12.25 -7.18
CA TYR A 156 9.43 -13.28 -7.54
C TYR A 156 9.59 -14.55 -6.68
N GLY A 157 8.56 -15.39 -6.72
CA GLY A 157 8.54 -16.69 -6.09
C GLY A 157 7.41 -17.57 -6.66
N PRO A 158 7.45 -18.87 -6.43
CA PRO A 158 6.39 -19.78 -6.88
C PRO A 158 5.06 -19.46 -6.20
N LEU A 159 3.97 -19.88 -6.79
CA LEU A 159 2.59 -19.73 -6.33
C LEU A 159 2.08 -18.29 -6.19
N ALA A 160 2.93 -17.29 -6.39
CA ALA A 160 2.57 -15.87 -6.27
C ALA A 160 2.47 -15.16 -7.63
N GLY A 161 2.50 -15.89 -8.76
CA GLY A 161 2.66 -15.33 -10.10
C GLY A 161 1.66 -14.22 -10.44
N TRP A 162 0.38 -14.43 -10.18
CA TRP A 162 -0.65 -13.42 -10.41
C TRP A 162 -0.54 -12.24 -9.44
N TYR A 163 -0.24 -12.47 -8.16
CA TYR A 163 -0.05 -11.39 -7.19
C TYR A 163 1.16 -10.52 -7.54
N LEU A 164 2.32 -11.13 -7.75
CA LEU A 164 3.52 -10.36 -8.06
C LEU A 164 3.40 -9.60 -9.39
N SER A 165 2.67 -10.14 -10.38
CA SER A 165 2.43 -9.43 -11.63
C SER A 165 1.63 -8.13 -11.42
N THR A 166 0.63 -8.11 -10.50
CA THR A 166 -0.08 -6.86 -10.15
C THR A 166 0.85 -5.85 -9.49
N LYS A 167 1.77 -6.32 -8.62
CA LYS A 167 2.69 -5.42 -7.92
C LYS A 167 3.81 -4.90 -8.84
N HIS A 168 4.32 -5.72 -9.78
CA HIS A 168 5.21 -5.24 -10.85
C HIS A 168 4.52 -4.21 -11.75
N ALA A 169 3.27 -4.46 -12.12
CA ALA A 169 2.49 -3.50 -12.90
C ALA A 169 2.29 -2.18 -12.13
N LEU A 170 2.00 -2.25 -10.82
CA LEU A 170 1.84 -1.07 -9.97
C LEU A 170 3.15 -0.25 -9.85
N GLU A 171 4.32 -0.90 -9.78
CA GLU A 171 5.63 -0.24 -9.77
C GLU A 171 5.83 0.59 -11.05
N GLY A 172 5.65 -0.04 -12.23
CA GLY A 172 5.81 0.64 -13.52
C GLY A 172 4.77 1.75 -13.75
N TRP A 173 3.51 1.49 -13.37
CA TRP A 173 2.43 2.46 -13.45
C TRP A 173 2.72 3.69 -12.56
N SER A 174 3.21 3.46 -11.34
CA SER A 174 3.57 4.53 -10.40
C SER A 174 4.76 5.36 -10.88
N ASP A 175 5.74 4.73 -11.54
CA ASP A 175 6.89 5.44 -12.12
C ASP A 175 6.46 6.37 -13.27
N ALA A 176 5.57 5.92 -14.15
CA ALA A 176 5.01 6.75 -15.21
C ALA A 176 4.22 7.93 -14.62
N LEU A 177 3.31 7.63 -13.69
CA LEU A 177 2.48 8.64 -13.01
C LEU A 177 3.33 9.72 -12.32
N ARG A 178 4.43 9.32 -11.67
CA ARG A 178 5.36 10.26 -11.01
C ARG A 178 5.95 11.26 -11.98
N VAL A 179 6.31 10.82 -13.17
CA VAL A 179 6.88 11.69 -14.22
C VAL A 179 5.82 12.64 -14.76
N GLU A 180 4.62 12.14 -15.02
CA GLU A 180 3.48 12.91 -15.53
C GLU A 180 3.02 14.01 -14.56
N LEU A 181 3.06 13.71 -13.24
CA LEU A 181 2.56 14.63 -12.21
C LEU A 181 3.57 15.66 -11.72
N LYS A 182 4.81 15.61 -12.20
CA LYS A 182 5.88 16.50 -11.74
C LYS A 182 5.59 17.98 -11.95
N GLU A 183 4.93 18.33 -13.04
CA GLU A 183 4.55 19.72 -13.33
C GLU A 183 3.45 20.29 -12.43
N PHE A 184 2.75 19.42 -11.68
CA PHE A 184 1.68 19.80 -10.77
C PHE A 184 2.12 19.81 -9.30
N ASP A 185 3.41 19.64 -9.00
CA ASP A 185 3.95 19.51 -7.64
C ASP A 185 3.26 18.40 -6.82
N ILE A 186 2.91 17.28 -7.48
CA ILE A 186 2.33 16.09 -6.86
C ILE A 186 3.39 14.99 -6.80
N ASP A 187 3.70 14.55 -5.59
CA ASP A 187 4.64 13.46 -5.36
C ASP A 187 3.96 12.09 -5.49
N VAL A 188 4.62 11.14 -6.16
CA VAL A 188 4.20 9.73 -6.19
C VAL A 188 5.29 8.88 -5.55
N VAL A 189 4.90 8.19 -4.49
CA VAL A 189 5.79 7.39 -3.64
C VAL A 189 5.32 5.94 -3.62
N ILE A 190 6.25 5.02 -3.76
CA ILE A 190 6.00 3.59 -3.65
C ILE A 190 6.55 3.11 -2.29
N VAL A 191 5.72 2.44 -1.52
CA VAL A 191 6.15 1.71 -0.33
C VAL A 191 6.19 0.23 -0.67
N GLN A 192 7.28 -0.43 -0.31
CA GLN A 192 7.55 -1.83 -0.63
C GLN A 192 7.66 -2.65 0.68
N PRO A 193 6.53 -3.09 1.26
CA PRO A 193 6.55 -3.95 2.43
C PRO A 193 7.21 -5.29 2.15
N GLY A 194 7.96 -5.80 3.12
CA GLY A 194 8.34 -7.21 3.17
C GLY A 194 7.28 -8.05 3.89
N ALA A 195 7.71 -9.04 4.69
CA ALA A 195 6.78 -9.82 5.50
C ALA A 195 6.26 -8.97 6.68
N ILE A 196 4.96 -8.70 6.69
CA ILE A 196 4.26 -7.91 7.70
C ILE A 196 3.18 -8.77 8.34
N ASN A 197 3.11 -8.77 9.66
CA ASN A 197 2.11 -9.49 10.46
C ASN A 197 0.72 -8.86 10.27
N THR A 198 -0.06 -9.41 9.35
CA THR A 198 -1.40 -8.91 9.01
C THR A 198 -2.31 -10.05 8.57
N ASN A 199 -3.61 -9.77 8.52
CA ASN A 199 -4.61 -10.70 7.99
C ASN A 199 -4.46 -11.03 6.50
N PHE A 200 -3.59 -10.32 5.77
CA PHE A 200 -3.30 -10.57 4.36
C PHE A 200 -2.90 -12.04 4.11
N PHE A 201 -2.07 -12.60 5.00
CA PHE A 201 -1.65 -14.00 4.88
C PHE A 201 -2.79 -14.99 5.09
N ASN A 202 -3.79 -14.69 5.93
CA ASN A 202 -4.95 -15.55 6.12
C ASN A 202 -5.81 -15.61 4.85
N VAL A 203 -6.01 -14.47 4.20
CA VAL A 203 -6.71 -14.39 2.90
C VAL A 203 -5.92 -15.14 1.83
N SER A 204 -4.62 -14.89 1.72
CA SER A 204 -3.76 -15.60 0.74
C SER A 204 -3.72 -17.10 0.98
N ARG A 205 -3.77 -17.54 2.25
CA ARG A 205 -3.82 -18.96 2.62
C ARG A 205 -5.13 -19.62 2.15
N SER A 206 -6.26 -18.94 2.25
CA SER A 206 -7.53 -19.51 1.75
C SER A 206 -7.46 -19.82 0.24
N TYR A 207 -6.76 -18.97 -0.54
CA TYR A 207 -6.50 -19.24 -1.95
C TYR A 207 -5.50 -20.40 -2.15
N LEU A 208 -4.42 -20.45 -1.36
CA LEU A 208 -3.49 -21.59 -1.41
C LEU A 208 -4.21 -22.89 -1.10
N ASP A 209 -5.07 -22.95 -0.09
CA ASP A 209 -5.85 -24.14 0.27
C ASP A 209 -6.86 -24.50 -0.83
N LYS A 210 -7.49 -23.48 -1.47
CA LYS A 210 -8.38 -23.66 -2.63
C LYS A 210 -7.66 -24.35 -3.80
N TYR A 211 -6.44 -23.92 -4.13
CA TYR A 211 -5.69 -24.38 -5.29
C TYR A 211 -4.73 -25.55 -5.02
N LYS A 212 -4.45 -25.88 -3.74
CA LYS A 212 -3.61 -27.03 -3.38
C LYS A 212 -4.30 -28.37 -3.66
N GLN A 213 -5.63 -28.39 -3.56
CA GLN A 213 -6.41 -29.62 -3.72
C GLN A 213 -6.33 -30.07 -5.19
N ASP A 214 -5.88 -31.29 -5.41
CA ASP A 214 -5.68 -31.90 -6.74
C ASP A 214 -4.65 -31.21 -7.66
N SER A 215 -3.73 -30.40 -7.08
CA SER A 215 -2.70 -29.69 -7.82
C SER A 215 -1.55 -30.59 -8.26
N ASP A 216 -1.12 -30.46 -9.51
CA ASP A 216 0.12 -31.05 -10.02
C ASP A 216 1.37 -30.41 -9.39
N TYR A 217 1.22 -29.25 -8.78
CA TYR A 217 2.27 -28.45 -8.10
C TYR A 217 2.27 -28.61 -6.59
N VAL A 218 1.63 -29.65 -6.04
CA VAL A 218 1.47 -29.86 -4.59
C VAL A 218 2.80 -29.73 -3.82
N HIS A 219 3.92 -30.09 -4.43
CA HIS A 219 5.26 -29.99 -3.85
C HIS A 219 5.73 -28.53 -3.61
N LEU A 220 5.14 -27.55 -4.28
CA LEU A 220 5.43 -26.12 -4.08
C LEU A 220 4.60 -25.50 -2.96
N TYR A 221 3.47 -26.12 -2.58
CA TYR A 221 2.58 -25.56 -1.54
C TYR A 221 3.11 -25.77 -0.11
N GLY A 222 4.21 -26.52 0.05
CA GLY A 222 4.83 -26.79 1.34
C GLY A 222 3.94 -27.57 2.32
N GLU A 223 4.49 -27.92 3.48
CA GLU A 223 3.70 -28.37 4.63
C GLU A 223 2.94 -27.15 5.22
N PRO A 224 1.78 -27.38 5.87
CA PRO A 224 1.05 -26.30 6.53
C PRO A 224 1.98 -25.56 7.48
N VAL A 225 2.13 -24.25 7.27
CA VAL A 225 3.08 -23.38 8.00
C VAL A 225 2.81 -23.31 9.52
N ALA A 226 1.76 -23.99 10.01
CA ALA A 226 1.39 -24.02 11.43
C ALA A 226 2.48 -24.60 12.36
N ASP A 227 3.39 -25.43 11.86
CA ASP A 227 4.32 -26.19 12.71
C ASP A 227 5.83 -25.96 12.42
N SER A 228 6.20 -25.05 11.53
CA SER A 228 7.64 -24.81 11.28
C SER A 228 8.13 -23.52 11.93
N ASP A 229 8.94 -23.66 12.98
CA ASP A 229 9.70 -22.58 13.63
C ASP A 229 10.68 -21.85 12.69
N ASN A 230 10.86 -22.33 11.46
CA ASN A 230 11.80 -21.83 10.46
C ASN A 230 11.16 -21.13 9.25
N SER A 231 9.88 -20.82 9.29
CA SER A 231 9.23 -20.16 8.14
C SER A 231 9.56 -18.67 8.07
N VAL A 232 9.55 -18.11 6.84
CA VAL A 232 9.60 -16.65 6.59
C VAL A 232 8.52 -15.92 7.41
N LEU A 233 7.48 -16.64 7.84
CA LEU A 233 6.37 -16.13 8.65
C LEU A 233 6.70 -15.99 10.14
N SER A 234 7.75 -16.67 10.66
CA SER A 234 8.16 -16.52 12.07
C SER A 234 8.82 -15.18 12.38
N ASN A 235 9.29 -14.45 11.37
CA ASN A 235 10.03 -13.18 11.49
C ASN A 235 9.32 -12.00 10.79
N GLN A 236 8.02 -11.87 10.95
CA GLN A 236 7.24 -10.76 10.41
C GLN A 236 7.47 -9.47 11.20
N SER A 237 7.43 -8.35 10.51
CA SER A 237 7.41 -7.03 11.15
C SER A 237 5.98 -6.60 11.47
N GLU A 238 5.79 -5.86 12.55
CA GLU A 238 4.50 -5.27 12.88
C GLU A 238 4.08 -4.19 11.86
N PRO A 239 2.78 -4.05 11.56
CA PRO A 239 2.27 -3.08 10.57
C PRO A 239 2.69 -1.64 10.84
N ILE A 240 2.91 -1.27 12.10
CA ILE A 240 3.36 0.07 12.52
C ILE A 240 4.68 0.50 11.84
N VAL A 241 5.52 -0.45 11.42
CA VAL A 241 6.75 -0.15 10.68
C VAL A 241 6.43 0.53 9.35
N ILE A 242 5.37 0.09 8.67
CA ILE A 242 4.91 0.67 7.40
C ILE A 242 4.24 2.03 7.65
N ALA A 243 3.39 2.14 8.68
CA ALA A 243 2.76 3.40 9.06
C ALA A 243 3.80 4.52 9.31
N LYS A 244 4.89 4.20 10.02
CA LYS A 244 6.00 5.14 10.25
C LYS A 244 6.71 5.55 8.97
N VAL A 245 6.86 4.64 8.01
CA VAL A 245 7.47 4.93 6.70
C VAL A 245 6.56 5.82 5.86
N ILE A 246 5.25 5.56 5.85
CA ILE A 246 4.25 6.40 5.20
C ILE A 246 4.29 7.81 5.78
N ASN A 247 4.24 7.95 7.11
CA ASN A 247 4.35 9.27 7.77
C ASN A 247 5.66 9.99 7.44
N LYS A 248 6.77 9.26 7.34
CA LYS A 248 8.05 9.83 6.91
C LYS A 248 7.99 10.38 5.48
N ALA A 249 7.33 9.66 4.56
CA ALA A 249 7.14 10.10 3.18
C ALA A 249 6.26 11.36 3.11
N ILE A 250 5.14 11.38 3.84
CA ILE A 250 4.18 12.49 3.91
C ILE A 250 4.83 13.80 4.40
N ASN A 251 5.78 13.70 5.36
CA ASN A 251 6.41 14.85 5.98
C ASN A 251 7.76 15.24 5.33
N ALA A 252 8.21 14.51 4.32
CA ALA A 252 9.44 14.83 3.62
C ALA A 252 9.20 15.95 2.60
N ARG A 253 10.05 16.98 2.61
CA ARG A 253 10.00 18.06 1.59
C ARG A 253 10.29 17.55 0.17
N ASN A 254 11.07 16.48 0.06
CA ASN A 254 11.40 15.80 -1.19
C ASN A 254 11.45 14.30 -0.86
N PRO A 255 10.31 13.60 -0.91
CA PRO A 255 10.26 12.19 -0.55
C PRO A 255 11.07 11.33 -1.53
N LYS A 256 11.62 10.23 -1.04
CA LYS A 256 12.19 9.21 -1.91
C LYS A 256 11.07 8.60 -2.76
N THR A 257 11.41 8.19 -3.97
CA THR A 257 10.44 7.52 -4.86
C THR A 257 10.03 6.15 -4.35
N ARG A 258 10.92 5.46 -3.57
CA ARG A 258 10.67 4.14 -3.00
C ARG A 258 11.14 4.04 -1.56
N TYR A 259 10.36 3.32 -0.75
CA TYR A 259 10.65 2.99 0.64
C TYR A 259 10.45 1.49 0.87
N ALA A 260 11.53 0.73 0.88
CA ALA A 260 11.52 -0.67 1.30
C ALA A 260 11.55 -0.78 2.83
N ALA A 261 10.59 -1.49 3.43
CA ALA A 261 10.46 -1.63 4.88
C ALA A 261 9.81 -2.96 5.30
N GLY A 262 10.03 -3.34 6.55
CA GLY A 262 9.62 -4.64 7.07
C GLY A 262 10.62 -5.76 6.77
N ALA A 263 10.36 -6.92 7.34
CA ALA A 263 11.24 -8.07 7.25
C ALA A 263 11.50 -8.47 5.80
N TYR A 264 12.75 -8.80 5.50
CA TYR A 264 13.25 -9.27 4.19
C TYR A 264 13.13 -8.30 3.00
N SER A 265 12.41 -7.15 3.12
CA SER A 265 12.17 -6.26 1.99
C SER A 265 13.46 -5.75 1.35
N LYS A 266 14.33 -5.11 2.12
CA LYS A 266 15.58 -4.54 1.60
C LYS A 266 16.54 -5.62 1.08
N LEU A 267 16.64 -6.74 1.80
CA LEU A 267 17.52 -7.85 1.42
C LEU A 267 17.03 -8.50 0.12
N GLY A 268 15.74 -8.80 0.01
CA GLY A 268 15.17 -9.42 -1.19
C GLY A 268 15.39 -8.56 -2.45
N ILE A 269 15.09 -7.27 -2.37
CA ILE A 269 15.32 -6.32 -3.47
C ILE A 269 16.82 -6.23 -3.81
N PHE A 270 17.69 -6.16 -2.81
CA PHE A 270 19.13 -6.12 -3.04
C PHE A 270 19.64 -7.39 -3.74
N LEU A 271 19.27 -8.57 -3.25
CA LEU A 271 19.66 -9.84 -3.85
C LEU A 271 19.17 -9.94 -5.30
N ARG A 272 17.91 -9.57 -5.56
CA ARG A 272 17.35 -9.57 -6.92
C ARG A 272 18.14 -8.69 -7.89
N ARG A 273 18.66 -7.54 -7.43
CA ARG A 273 19.42 -6.60 -8.26
C ARG A 273 20.83 -7.06 -8.60
N ILE A 274 21.45 -7.89 -7.74
CA ILE A 274 22.84 -8.34 -7.94
C ILE A 274 22.93 -9.75 -8.51
N MET A 275 21.88 -10.57 -8.38
CA MET A 275 21.85 -11.93 -8.90
C MET A 275 21.33 -11.97 -10.34
N THR A 276 21.90 -12.84 -11.16
CA THR A 276 21.28 -13.20 -12.45
C THR A 276 19.99 -13.99 -12.22
N ASP A 277 19.09 -14.06 -13.20
CA ASP A 277 17.84 -14.79 -13.06
C ASP A 277 18.07 -16.25 -12.62
N LYS A 278 19.01 -16.96 -13.27
CA LYS A 278 19.34 -18.35 -12.90
C LYS A 278 19.89 -18.51 -11.48
N MET A 279 20.60 -17.50 -10.95
CA MET A 279 21.09 -17.53 -9.58
C MET A 279 19.93 -17.27 -8.61
N PHE A 280 19.05 -16.34 -8.95
CA PHE A 280 17.89 -16.03 -8.12
C PHE A 280 16.88 -17.19 -8.12
N ASP A 281 16.65 -17.86 -9.26
CA ASP A 281 15.84 -19.09 -9.33
C ASP A 281 16.34 -20.18 -8.37
N ARG A 282 17.66 -20.44 -8.38
CA ARG A 282 18.27 -21.42 -7.46
C ARG A 282 18.11 -21.01 -5.99
N PHE A 283 18.27 -19.72 -5.72
CA PHE A 283 18.09 -19.19 -4.36
C PHE A 283 16.63 -19.38 -3.90
N ILE A 284 15.66 -19.00 -4.72
CA ILE A 284 14.23 -19.16 -4.42
C ILE A 284 13.87 -20.63 -4.19
N LEU A 285 14.34 -21.55 -5.05
CA LEU A 285 14.11 -22.99 -4.90
C LEU A 285 14.82 -23.60 -3.68
N PHE A 286 15.85 -22.95 -3.18
CA PHE A 286 16.57 -23.41 -1.97
C PHE A 286 15.87 -22.97 -0.66
N ILE A 287 15.17 -21.83 -0.66
CA ILE A 287 14.49 -21.30 0.52
C ILE A 287 13.01 -21.69 0.63
N ASN A 288 12.42 -22.29 -0.41
CA ASN A 288 11.08 -22.87 -0.42
C ASN A 288 11.16 -24.38 -0.25
#